data_458c09bf90461b388c95d54866897b9a
#
_entry.id   458c09bf90461b388c95d54866897b9a
#
_cell.length_a   1.000
_cell.length_b   1.000
_cell.length_c   1.000
_cell.angle_alpha   90.00
_cell.angle_beta   90.00
_cell.angle_gamma   90.00
#
_symmetry.space_group_name_H-M   'P 1'
#
loop_
_entity.id
_entity.type
_entity.pdbx_description
1 polymer ?
#
loop_
_entity_poly.entity_id
_entity_poly.type
_entity_poly.pdbx_seq_one_letter_code
_entity_poly.pdbx_strand_id
1 'polypeptide(L)'
;MAMIWGNAVRWVSDTQPGVIEVQFTDADGVTHSLIDKVWIFGADDLRSDSAYPVPVEIGVDLVEQVGDSTVVDLKAEPHNTDRIRYIIPSADIVR
;
A
#
# COMPACT_ATOMS: atom_id res chain seq x y z
N MET A 1 -1.12 7.66 -13.84
CA MET A 1 -0.46 6.98 -12.73
C MET A 1 -1.46 6.04 -12.09
N ALA A 2 -1.05 4.82 -11.74
CA ALA A 2 -1.95 3.83 -11.16
C ALA A 2 -1.70 3.69 -9.66
N MET A 3 -2.75 3.35 -8.92
CA MET A 3 -2.67 3.08 -7.49
C MET A 3 -3.69 2.03 -7.08
N ILE A 4 -3.48 1.45 -5.93
CA ILE A 4 -4.48 0.64 -5.23
C ILE A 4 -4.75 1.27 -3.87
N TRP A 5 -5.94 1.02 -3.31
CA TRP A 5 -6.25 1.46 -1.96
C TRP A 5 -5.76 0.44 -0.95
N GLY A 6 -5.16 0.94 0.12
CA GLY A 6 -4.84 0.16 1.30
C GLY A 6 -5.42 0.85 2.53
N ASN A 7 -5.18 0.26 3.69
CA ASN A 7 -5.59 0.83 4.96
C ASN A 7 -4.38 0.98 5.86
N ALA A 8 -4.13 2.19 6.34
CA ALA A 8 -3.17 2.42 7.41
C ALA A 8 -3.78 1.87 8.69
N VAL A 9 -3.17 0.85 9.28
CA VAL A 9 -3.73 0.14 10.43
C VAL A 9 -3.11 0.54 11.75
N ARG A 10 -1.90 1.09 11.72
CA ARG A 10 -1.24 1.57 12.94
C ARG A 10 -0.07 2.47 12.64
N TRP A 11 0.27 3.29 13.62
CA TRP A 11 1.50 4.08 13.65
C TRP A 11 2.63 3.21 14.14
N VAL A 12 3.79 3.28 13.49
CA VAL A 12 4.93 2.41 13.81
C VAL A 12 6.04 3.17 14.51
N SER A 13 6.36 4.38 14.04
CA SER A 13 7.52 5.11 14.55
C SER A 13 7.32 6.63 14.43
N ASP A 14 7.80 7.36 15.43
CA ASP A 14 7.78 8.83 15.47
C ASP A 14 8.97 9.48 14.78
N THR A 15 9.67 8.76 13.93
CA THR A 15 10.75 9.35 13.12
C THR A 15 10.21 10.48 12.23
N GLN A 16 11.11 11.31 11.70
CA GLN A 16 10.74 12.37 10.76
C GLN A 16 11.18 12.01 9.35
N PRO A 17 10.25 11.66 8.45
CA PRO A 17 8.80 11.57 8.64
C PRO A 17 8.38 10.32 9.43
N GLY A 18 7.13 10.31 9.93
CA GLY A 18 6.58 9.15 10.63
C GLY A 18 6.43 7.93 9.74
N VAL A 19 6.33 6.77 10.37
CA VAL A 19 6.23 5.48 9.69
C VAL A 19 4.94 4.79 10.11
N ILE A 20 4.23 4.22 9.14
CA ILE A 20 2.96 3.52 9.35
C ILE A 20 2.99 2.13 8.75
N GLU A 21 2.10 1.28 9.22
CA GLU A 21 1.81 -0.01 8.62
C GLU A 21 0.54 0.10 7.79
N VAL A 22 0.62 -0.33 6.52
CA VAL A 22 -0.49 -0.30 5.58
C VAL A 22 -0.79 -1.72 5.13
N GLN A 23 -2.06 -2.10 5.10
CA GLN A 23 -2.50 -3.41 4.64
C GLN A 23 -3.32 -3.31 3.36
N PHE A 24 -3.17 -4.30 2.50
CA PHE A 24 -4.01 -4.50 1.32
C PHE A 24 -4.20 -6.00 1.07
N THR A 25 -5.23 -6.35 0.31
CA THR A 25 -5.56 -7.74 0.01
C THR A 25 -5.33 -8.00 -1.47
N ASP A 26 -4.63 -9.10 -1.79
CA ASP A 26 -4.33 -9.48 -3.17
C ASP A 26 -5.48 -10.28 -3.80
N ALA A 27 -5.28 -10.71 -5.07
CA ALA A 27 -6.29 -11.43 -5.83
C ALA A 27 -6.65 -12.79 -5.24
N ASP A 28 -5.78 -13.37 -4.44
CA ASP A 28 -6.01 -14.66 -3.77
C ASP A 28 -6.65 -14.49 -2.39
N GLY A 29 -6.99 -13.27 -2.00
CA GLY A 29 -7.58 -12.98 -0.70
C GLY A 29 -6.56 -12.94 0.44
N VAL A 30 -5.27 -12.88 0.12
CA VAL A 30 -4.21 -12.79 1.14
C VAL A 30 -3.94 -11.34 1.48
N THR A 31 -3.94 -11.02 2.77
CA THR A 31 -3.62 -9.68 3.26
C THR A 31 -2.12 -9.54 3.46
N HIS A 32 -1.58 -8.47 2.91
CA HIS A 32 -0.16 -8.12 3.01
C HIS A 32 0.00 -6.84 3.81
N SER A 33 1.12 -6.73 4.53
CA SER A 33 1.47 -5.54 5.30
C SER A 33 2.71 -4.89 4.73
N LEU A 34 2.65 -3.57 4.54
CA LEU A 34 3.75 -2.73 4.08
C LEU A 34 4.06 -1.72 5.18
N ILE A 35 5.33 -1.59 5.55
CA ILE A 35 5.78 -0.60 6.54
C ILE A 35 6.67 0.39 5.81
N ASP A 36 6.28 1.66 5.82
CA ASP A 36 7.04 2.72 5.17
C ASP A 36 6.62 4.09 5.70
N LYS A 37 7.26 5.12 5.20
CA LYS A 37 7.02 6.51 5.58
C LYS A 37 5.65 6.97 5.10
N VAL A 38 5.01 7.83 5.89
CA VAL A 38 3.65 8.33 5.60
C VAL A 38 3.52 8.95 4.21
N TRP A 39 4.52 9.68 3.73
CA TRP A 39 4.42 10.34 2.43
C TRP A 39 4.44 9.38 1.24
N ILE A 40 4.99 8.19 1.41
CA ILE A 40 4.94 7.13 0.38
C ILE A 40 3.49 6.76 0.05
N PHE A 41 2.60 6.85 1.05
CA PHE A 41 1.19 6.48 0.92
C PHE A 41 0.26 7.70 0.77
N GLY A 42 0.80 8.87 0.50
CA GLY A 42 -0.01 10.08 0.43
C GLY A 42 -0.72 10.42 1.73
N ALA A 43 -0.13 10.06 2.87
CA ALA A 43 -0.76 10.13 4.18
C ALA A 43 -0.02 11.08 5.14
N ASP A 44 0.49 12.19 4.62
CA ASP A 44 1.32 13.14 5.35
C ASP A 44 0.62 13.74 6.58
N ASP A 45 -0.71 13.73 6.60
CA ASP A 45 -1.53 14.26 7.68
C ASP A 45 -1.75 13.26 8.83
N LEU A 46 -1.33 12.00 8.68
CA LEU A 46 -1.48 11.01 9.75
C LEU A 46 -0.49 11.27 10.87
N ARG A 47 -0.94 10.92 12.09
CA ARG A 47 -0.19 11.07 13.33
C ARG A 47 -0.37 9.83 14.19
N SER A 48 0.44 9.73 15.25
CA SER A 48 0.36 8.59 16.18
C SER A 48 -1.01 8.45 16.84
N ASP A 49 -1.73 9.57 17.02
CA ASP A 49 -3.06 9.59 17.66
C ASP A 49 -4.23 9.65 16.66
N SER A 50 -3.96 9.45 15.37
CA SER A 50 -5.03 9.36 14.37
C SER A 50 -5.92 8.14 14.64
N ALA A 51 -7.18 8.22 14.20
CA ALA A 51 -8.14 7.13 14.35
C ALA A 51 -7.97 6.11 13.23
N TYR A 52 -7.25 5.04 13.50
CA TYR A 52 -7.02 3.96 12.54
C TYR A 52 -8.18 2.96 12.54
N PRO A 53 -8.44 2.24 11.42
CA PRO A 53 -7.73 2.32 10.13
C PRO A 53 -8.16 3.55 9.30
N VAL A 54 -7.26 3.97 8.41
CA VAL A 54 -7.49 5.09 7.50
C VAL A 54 -7.14 4.65 6.09
N PRO A 55 -8.02 4.86 5.08
CA PRO A 55 -7.69 4.56 3.69
C PRO A 55 -6.51 5.40 3.20
N VAL A 56 -5.56 4.76 2.54
CA VAL A 56 -4.38 5.42 1.98
C VAL A 56 -4.09 4.89 0.59
N GLU A 57 -3.25 5.61 -0.16
CA GLU A 57 -2.90 5.25 -1.52
C GLU A 57 -1.61 4.44 -1.54
N ILE A 58 -1.59 3.38 -2.38
CA ILE A 58 -0.38 2.62 -2.65
C ILE A 58 -0.08 2.76 -4.14
N GLY A 59 0.98 3.51 -4.48
CA GLY A 59 1.38 3.71 -5.87
C GLY A 59 1.92 2.42 -6.48
N VAL A 60 1.49 2.10 -7.69
CA VAL A 60 1.90 0.87 -8.39
C VAL A 60 2.19 1.16 -9.85
N ASP A 61 3.05 0.33 -10.45
CA ASP A 61 3.24 0.24 -11.88
C ASP A 61 2.52 -1.01 -12.39
N LEU A 62 1.77 -0.87 -13.48
CA LEU A 62 1.06 -1.99 -14.09
C LEU A 62 2.05 -2.78 -14.93
N VAL A 63 2.15 -4.09 -14.67
CA VAL A 63 3.09 -4.95 -15.39
C VAL A 63 2.37 -5.75 -16.48
N GLU A 64 1.28 -6.42 -16.11
CA GLU A 64 0.59 -7.32 -17.03
C GLU A 64 -0.83 -7.58 -16.53
N GLN A 65 -1.79 -7.65 -17.44
CA GLN A 65 -3.13 -8.09 -17.11
C GLN A 65 -3.27 -9.58 -17.40
N VAL A 66 -3.81 -10.33 -16.44
CA VAL A 66 -4.01 -11.77 -16.53
C VAL A 66 -5.45 -12.07 -16.10
N GLY A 67 -6.35 -12.27 -17.07
CA GLY A 67 -7.77 -12.46 -16.78
C GLY A 67 -8.35 -11.25 -16.05
N ASP A 68 -8.99 -11.48 -14.91
CA ASP A 68 -9.60 -10.43 -14.09
C ASP A 68 -8.60 -9.81 -13.09
N SER A 69 -7.34 -10.17 -13.19
CA SER A 69 -6.30 -9.70 -12.27
C SER A 69 -5.22 -8.94 -13.03
N THR A 70 -4.48 -8.12 -12.32
CA THR A 70 -3.34 -7.39 -12.87
C THR A 70 -2.13 -7.61 -11.99
N VAL A 71 -1.00 -7.95 -12.62
CA VAL A 71 0.30 -7.98 -11.95
C VAL A 71 0.79 -6.55 -11.82
N VAL A 72 1.16 -6.16 -10.60
CA VAL A 72 1.63 -4.81 -10.30
C VAL A 72 2.95 -4.88 -9.56
N ASP A 73 3.78 -3.85 -9.73
CA ASP A 73 4.96 -3.61 -8.91
C ASP A 73 4.73 -2.37 -8.06
N LEU A 74 5.05 -2.45 -6.76
CA LEU A 74 5.02 -1.27 -5.90
C LEU A 74 6.05 -0.25 -6.40
N LYS A 75 5.70 1.03 -6.37
CA LYS A 75 6.63 2.10 -6.74
C LYS A 75 7.73 2.30 -5.72
N ALA A 76 7.50 1.92 -4.48
CA ALA A 76 8.49 2.03 -3.39
C ALA A 76 8.67 0.69 -2.72
N GLU A 77 9.93 0.31 -2.44
CA GLU A 77 10.23 -0.90 -1.69
C GLU A 77 9.99 -0.63 -0.20
N PRO A 78 9.07 -1.38 0.47
CA PRO A 78 8.78 -1.16 1.88
C PRO A 78 9.96 -1.53 2.77
N HIS A 79 9.96 -1.03 4.01
CA HIS A 79 11.03 -1.32 4.97
C HIS A 79 11.02 -2.77 5.45
N ASN A 80 9.85 -3.42 5.44
CA ASN A 80 9.66 -4.75 6.05
C ASN A 80 9.76 -5.92 5.07
N THR A 81 9.89 -5.66 3.78
CA THR A 81 10.01 -6.71 2.77
C THR A 81 10.69 -6.17 1.52
N ASP A 82 11.38 -7.03 0.79
CA ASP A 82 11.94 -6.70 -0.52
C ASP A 82 11.00 -7.09 -1.67
N ARG A 83 9.86 -7.70 -1.36
CA ARG A 83 8.87 -8.05 -2.36
C ARG A 83 8.12 -6.81 -2.81
N ILE A 84 8.09 -6.56 -4.14
CA ILE A 84 7.34 -5.45 -4.73
C ILE A 84 6.25 -5.93 -5.69
N ARG A 85 6.27 -7.19 -6.11
CA ARG A 85 5.33 -7.70 -7.12
C ARG A 85 4.18 -8.45 -6.49
N TYR A 86 2.95 -8.05 -6.87
CA TYR A 86 1.71 -8.63 -6.36
C TYR A 86 0.70 -8.79 -7.49
N ILE A 87 -0.28 -9.67 -7.28
CA ILE A 87 -1.41 -9.85 -8.22
C ILE A 87 -2.64 -9.25 -7.54
N ILE A 88 -3.26 -8.28 -8.19
CA ILE A 88 -4.37 -7.50 -7.64
C ILE A 88 -5.59 -7.68 -8.53
N PRO A 89 -6.82 -7.81 -7.96
CA PRO A 89 -8.01 -7.79 -8.80
C PRO A 89 -8.03 -6.51 -9.64
N SER A 90 -8.23 -6.63 -10.94
CA SER A 90 -8.18 -5.48 -11.84
C SER A 90 -9.19 -4.40 -11.46
N ALA A 91 -10.32 -4.80 -10.86
CA ALA A 91 -11.34 -3.87 -10.39
C ALA A 91 -10.86 -2.97 -9.24
N ASP A 92 -9.82 -3.38 -8.50
CA ASP A 92 -9.29 -2.62 -7.36
C ASP A 92 -8.22 -1.60 -7.77
N ILE A 93 -7.87 -1.55 -9.06
CA ILE A 93 -6.86 -0.63 -9.55
C ILE A 93 -7.50 0.68 -9.96
N VAL A 94 -6.96 1.77 -9.45
CA VAL A 94 -7.36 3.13 -9.82
C VAL A 94 -6.31 3.69 -10.77
N ARG A 95 -6.76 4.15 -11.93
CA ARG A 95 -5.88 4.68 -12.98
C ARG A 95 -5.95 6.20 -13.07
#